data_ca4a9813b426cbe680014a8a66bf05b0
#
_entry.id   ca4a9813b426cbe680014a8a66bf05b0
#
_cell.length_a   1.000
_cell.length_b   1.000
_cell.length_c   1.000
_cell.angle_alpha   90.00
_cell.angle_beta   90.00
_cell.angle_gamma   90.00
#
_symmetry.space_group_name_H-M   'P 1'
#
loop_
_entity.id
_entity.type
_entity.pdbx_description
1 polymer ?
#
loop_
_entity_poly.entity_id
_entity_poly.type
_entity_poly.pdbx_seq_one_letter_code
_entity_poly.pdbx_strand_id
1 'polypeptide(L)'
;NLADIAIVWAQTDEGIQGFVIEKGTPGFTAQEIKHKMSLRASVTSALFFDNVRVPDSSRLPNVKGLKGPLGCLTQARYGITWGPIGAAIACLSEAVDYTKERILFGRPVAATQSAQIKMAEMARRITLAQLLVLQLGRLKDAGTMQPQQVSLAKWNNCRMAIDIARECRDLLGGAGITT
;
A
#
# COMPACT_ATOMS: atom_id res chain seq x y z
N ASN A 1 9.98 2.52 17.06
CA ASN A 1 10.65 3.35 18.07
C ASN A 1 9.88 4.64 18.39
N LEU A 2 9.00 5.15 17.51
CA LEU A 2 8.19 6.36 17.76
C LEU A 2 6.88 6.06 18.49
N ALA A 3 6.31 4.87 18.33
CA ALA A 3 5.05 4.49 18.94
C ALA A 3 5.19 4.35 20.47
N ASP A 4 4.13 4.73 21.19
CA ASP A 4 4.06 4.60 22.65
C ASP A 4 3.62 3.20 23.08
N ILE A 5 2.93 2.49 22.20
CA ILE A 5 2.49 1.11 22.41
C ILE A 5 2.83 0.24 21.20
N ALA A 6 3.01 -1.07 21.43
CA ALA A 6 3.09 -2.10 20.40
C ALA A 6 2.00 -3.15 20.62
N ILE A 7 1.33 -3.55 19.56
CA ILE A 7 0.44 -4.72 19.58
C ILE A 7 1.24 -5.93 19.10
N VAL A 8 1.38 -6.91 19.98
CA VAL A 8 2.18 -8.10 19.76
C VAL A 8 1.30 -9.34 19.74
N TRP A 9 1.44 -10.15 18.71
CA TRP A 9 0.76 -11.45 18.59
C TRP A 9 1.73 -12.55 19.00
N ALA A 10 1.38 -13.31 20.04
CA ALA A 10 2.21 -14.37 20.55
C ALA A 10 1.43 -15.67 20.70
N GLN A 11 2.15 -16.79 20.52
CA GLN A 11 1.62 -18.13 20.80
C GLN A 11 1.57 -18.35 22.32
N THR A 12 0.41 -18.75 22.81
CA THR A 12 0.19 -19.16 24.21
C THR A 12 -0.36 -20.59 24.25
N ASP A 13 -0.55 -21.14 25.45
CA ASP A 13 -1.18 -22.47 25.63
C ASP A 13 -2.64 -22.47 25.10
N GLU A 14 -3.31 -21.30 25.09
CA GLU A 14 -4.66 -21.13 24.56
C GLU A 14 -4.70 -20.80 23.06
N GLY A 15 -3.55 -20.83 22.37
CA GLY A 15 -3.38 -20.42 20.98
C GLY A 15 -2.86 -19.00 20.84
N ILE A 16 -2.95 -18.42 19.65
CA ILE A 16 -2.44 -17.06 19.38
C ILE A 16 -3.32 -16.04 20.07
N GLN A 17 -2.70 -15.16 20.86
CA GLN A 17 -3.32 -14.04 21.58
C GLN A 17 -2.62 -12.73 21.22
N GLY A 18 -3.33 -11.61 21.35
CA GLY A 18 -2.78 -10.28 21.16
C GLY A 18 -2.51 -9.61 22.51
N PHE A 19 -1.39 -8.90 22.61
CA PHE A 19 -1.00 -8.17 23.80
C PHE A 19 -0.64 -6.72 23.46
N VAL A 20 -1.01 -5.79 24.35
CA VAL A 20 -0.54 -4.39 24.29
C VAL A 20 0.69 -4.28 25.16
N ILE A 21 1.80 -3.82 24.57
CA ILE A 21 3.06 -3.61 25.29
C ILE A 21 3.41 -2.12 25.21
N GLU A 22 3.60 -1.50 26.33
CA GLU A 22 3.96 -0.09 26.42
C GLU A 22 5.45 0.12 26.18
N LYS A 23 5.79 1.26 25.60
CA LYS A 23 7.16 1.72 25.45
C LYS A 23 7.81 1.85 26.83
N GLY A 24 9.02 1.32 26.97
CA GLY A 24 9.74 1.31 28.26
C GLY A 24 9.45 0.09 29.13
N THR A 25 8.59 -0.84 28.71
CA THR A 25 8.43 -2.12 29.39
C THR A 25 9.79 -2.83 29.48
N PRO A 26 10.24 -3.29 30.66
CA PRO A 26 11.52 -3.97 30.83
C PRO A 26 11.65 -5.16 29.86
N GLY A 27 12.79 -5.24 29.17
CA GLY A 27 13.07 -6.27 28.17
C GLY A 27 12.49 -6.00 26.78
N PHE A 28 11.68 -4.95 26.58
CA PHE A 28 11.16 -4.57 25.27
C PHE A 28 11.98 -3.44 24.64
N THR A 29 12.50 -3.65 23.44
CA THR A 29 13.19 -2.62 22.65
C THR A 29 12.71 -2.59 21.22
N ALA A 30 12.72 -1.40 20.62
CA ALA A 30 12.34 -1.16 19.23
C ALA A 30 13.46 -0.40 18.52
N GLN A 31 14.09 -1.02 17.52
CA GLN A 31 15.19 -0.44 16.75
C GLN A 31 14.70 -0.07 15.35
N GLU A 32 14.96 1.17 14.94
CA GLU A 32 14.57 1.66 13.62
C GLU A 32 15.29 0.92 12.50
N ILE A 33 14.52 0.45 11.51
CA ILE A 33 15.05 -0.06 10.24
C ILE A 33 15.36 1.14 9.35
N LYS A 34 16.66 1.44 9.20
CA LYS A 34 17.18 2.55 8.39
C LYS A 34 17.34 2.13 6.92
N HIS A 35 17.59 3.13 6.06
CA HIS A 35 17.94 2.95 4.64
C HIS A 35 16.87 2.21 3.81
N LYS A 36 15.60 2.40 4.12
CA LYS A 36 14.51 1.91 3.26
C LYS A 36 14.52 2.64 1.92
N MET A 37 14.28 1.92 0.83
CA MET A 37 14.22 2.49 -0.52
C MET A 37 12.94 3.32 -0.76
N SER A 38 11.84 2.96 -0.08
CA SER A 38 10.54 3.63 -0.20
C SER A 38 9.87 3.78 1.16
N LEU A 39 8.80 4.57 1.22
CA LEU A 39 8.02 4.83 2.44
C LEU A 39 8.92 5.31 3.59
N ARG A 40 9.86 6.21 3.31
CA ARG A 40 10.85 6.68 4.29
C ARG A 40 10.21 7.44 5.46
N ALA A 41 9.11 8.14 5.22
CA ALA A 41 8.35 8.84 6.27
C ALA A 41 7.55 7.89 7.17
N SER A 42 7.33 6.63 6.76
CA SER A 42 6.71 5.59 7.57
C SER A 42 7.79 4.85 8.34
N VAL A 43 8.05 5.26 9.57
CA VAL A 43 9.08 4.62 10.41
C VAL A 43 8.70 3.19 10.72
N THR A 44 9.62 2.28 10.43
CA THR A 44 9.48 0.84 10.68
C THR A 44 10.56 0.40 11.66
N SER A 45 10.23 -0.44 12.62
CA SER A 45 11.17 -0.91 13.63
C SER A 45 11.18 -2.43 13.72
N ALA A 46 12.35 -2.98 14.01
CA ALA A 46 12.49 -4.34 14.53
C ALA A 46 12.19 -4.32 16.02
N LEU A 47 11.39 -5.27 16.48
CA LEU A 47 11.01 -5.39 17.89
C LEU A 47 11.76 -6.56 18.52
N PHE A 48 12.32 -6.33 19.70
CA PHE A 48 13.07 -7.33 20.46
C PHE A 48 12.43 -7.50 21.84
N PHE A 49 12.32 -8.75 22.28
CA PHE A 49 11.68 -9.13 23.53
C PHE A 49 12.62 -10.05 24.29
N ASP A 50 13.07 -9.62 25.44
CA ASP A 50 13.91 -10.41 26.37
C ASP A 50 13.20 -10.55 27.72
N ASN A 51 12.59 -11.70 27.95
CA ASN A 51 11.84 -12.01 29.17
C ASN A 51 10.79 -10.93 29.54
N VAL A 52 10.18 -10.30 28.57
CA VAL A 52 9.15 -9.27 28.78
C VAL A 52 7.95 -9.86 29.52
N ARG A 53 7.62 -9.25 30.65
CA ARG A 53 6.44 -9.62 31.46
C ARG A 53 5.40 -8.53 31.38
N VAL A 54 4.18 -8.91 31.05
CA VAL A 54 3.02 -8.02 30.99
C VAL A 54 1.88 -8.59 31.85
N PRO A 55 1.05 -7.74 32.47
CA PRO A 55 -0.12 -8.23 33.20
C PRO A 55 -1.15 -8.83 32.25
N ASP A 56 -2.00 -9.71 32.75
CA ASP A 56 -3.08 -10.32 31.94
C ASP A 56 -4.05 -9.27 31.38
N SER A 57 -4.20 -8.14 32.04
CA SER A 57 -4.98 -6.98 31.56
C SER A 57 -4.46 -6.37 30.25
N SER A 58 -3.21 -6.64 29.87
CA SER A 58 -2.63 -6.24 28.59
C SER A 58 -3.09 -7.11 27.41
N ARG A 59 -3.77 -8.22 27.67
CA ARG A 59 -4.32 -9.11 26.67
C ARG A 59 -5.52 -8.45 25.98
N LEU A 60 -5.53 -8.46 24.65
CA LEU A 60 -6.66 -7.97 23.87
C LEU A 60 -7.89 -8.83 24.11
N PRO A 61 -9.01 -8.25 24.56
CA PRO A 61 -10.24 -8.99 24.74
C PRO A 61 -10.84 -9.42 23.40
N ASN A 62 -11.61 -10.51 23.40
CA ASN A 62 -12.38 -10.98 22.24
C ASN A 62 -11.57 -11.35 20.99
N VAL A 63 -10.26 -11.51 21.13
CA VAL A 63 -9.38 -11.92 20.02
C VAL A 63 -8.76 -13.28 20.35
N LYS A 64 -8.99 -14.26 19.45
CA LYS A 64 -8.48 -15.61 19.60
C LYS A 64 -7.98 -16.16 18.26
N GLY A 65 -6.77 -16.72 18.26
CA GLY A 65 -6.15 -17.34 17.09
C GLY A 65 -5.75 -16.33 16.02
N LEU A 66 -5.50 -16.82 14.81
CA LEU A 66 -5.08 -16.03 13.66
C LEU A 66 -6.14 -15.03 13.16
N LYS A 67 -7.38 -15.16 13.57
CA LYS A 67 -8.46 -14.27 13.10
C LYS A 67 -8.20 -12.81 13.44
N GLY A 68 -7.57 -12.53 14.58
CA GLY A 68 -7.20 -11.18 14.99
C GLY A 68 -6.21 -10.52 14.02
N PRO A 69 -4.97 -11.03 13.91
CA PRO A 69 -3.96 -10.42 13.03
C PRO A 69 -4.38 -10.44 11.56
N LEU A 70 -5.04 -11.50 11.07
CA LEU A 70 -5.53 -11.55 9.69
C LEU A 70 -6.65 -10.54 9.42
N GLY A 71 -7.49 -10.24 10.41
CA GLY A 71 -8.48 -9.17 10.34
C GLY A 71 -7.82 -7.80 10.13
N CYS A 72 -6.80 -7.47 10.94
CA CYS A 72 -6.02 -6.24 10.78
C CYS A 72 -5.37 -6.15 9.39
N LEU A 73 -4.75 -7.24 8.93
CA LEU A 73 -4.13 -7.30 7.60
C LEU A 73 -5.15 -7.13 6.47
N THR A 74 -6.36 -7.64 6.61
CA THR A 74 -7.43 -7.45 5.61
C THR A 74 -7.82 -5.98 5.51
N GLN A 75 -7.95 -5.27 6.64
CA GLN A 75 -8.23 -3.83 6.64
C GLN A 75 -7.08 -3.01 6.03
N ALA A 76 -5.83 -3.34 6.40
CA ALA A 76 -4.66 -2.69 5.83
C ALA A 76 -4.57 -2.88 4.31
N ARG A 77 -4.80 -4.09 3.81
CA ARG A 77 -4.83 -4.38 2.37
C ARG A 77 -5.95 -3.64 1.65
N TYR A 78 -7.12 -3.53 2.28
CA TYR A 78 -8.24 -2.75 1.74
C TYR A 78 -7.82 -1.28 1.53
N GLY A 79 -7.22 -0.63 2.54
CA GLY A 79 -6.72 0.75 2.40
C GLY A 79 -5.71 0.90 1.26
N ILE A 80 -4.77 -0.06 1.13
CA ILE A 80 -3.77 -0.07 0.06
C ILE A 80 -4.37 -0.24 -1.34
N THR A 81 -5.60 -0.73 -1.49
CA THR A 81 -6.21 -0.84 -2.83
C THR A 81 -6.47 0.52 -3.49
N TRP A 82 -6.57 1.59 -2.71
CA TRP A 82 -6.86 2.95 -3.17
C TRP A 82 -5.60 3.75 -3.54
N GLY A 83 -4.56 3.66 -2.73
CA GLY A 83 -3.33 4.45 -2.89
C GLY A 83 -2.68 4.33 -4.28
N PRO A 84 -2.47 3.12 -4.82
CA PRO A 84 -1.86 2.93 -6.14
C PRO A 84 -2.63 3.58 -7.28
N ILE A 85 -3.95 3.70 -7.17
CA ILE A 85 -4.77 4.40 -8.18
C ILE A 85 -4.41 5.89 -8.23
N GLY A 86 -4.31 6.53 -7.06
CA GLY A 86 -3.90 7.93 -6.97
C GLY A 86 -2.50 8.16 -7.54
N ALA A 87 -1.56 7.27 -7.23
CA ALA A 87 -0.20 7.32 -7.78
C ALA A 87 -0.20 7.18 -9.32
N ALA A 88 -0.99 6.25 -9.86
CA ALA A 88 -1.11 6.05 -11.30
C ALA A 88 -1.73 7.26 -12.01
N ILE A 89 -2.75 7.89 -11.40
CA ILE A 89 -3.37 9.11 -11.92
C ILE A 89 -2.34 10.25 -11.97
N ALA A 90 -1.57 10.45 -10.90
CA ALA A 90 -0.54 11.49 -10.84
C ALA A 90 0.53 11.27 -11.92
N CYS A 91 1.04 10.04 -12.07
CA CYS A 91 2.01 9.72 -13.12
C CYS A 91 1.46 9.97 -14.52
N LEU A 92 0.21 9.59 -14.79
CA LEU A 92 -0.44 9.80 -16.09
C LEU A 92 -0.63 11.29 -16.37
N SER A 93 -1.08 12.08 -15.39
CA SER A 93 -1.25 13.52 -15.55
C SER A 93 0.06 14.20 -15.94
N GLU A 94 1.13 13.92 -15.22
CA GLU A 94 2.48 14.44 -15.49
C GLU A 94 2.96 14.06 -16.92
N ALA A 95 2.77 12.79 -17.30
CA ALA A 95 3.15 12.31 -18.62
C ALA A 95 2.33 12.97 -19.74
N VAL A 96 1.04 13.21 -19.51
CA VAL A 96 0.16 13.91 -20.48
C VAL A 96 0.62 15.35 -20.66
N ASP A 97 0.88 16.08 -19.58
CA ASP A 97 1.28 17.48 -19.64
C ASP A 97 2.65 17.62 -20.30
N TYR A 98 3.64 16.83 -19.89
CA TYR A 98 4.95 16.79 -20.53
C TYR A 98 4.87 16.50 -22.04
N THR A 99 4.12 15.50 -22.45
CA THR A 99 4.04 15.09 -23.86
C THR A 99 3.28 16.09 -24.74
N LYS A 100 2.41 16.92 -24.17
CA LYS A 100 1.78 18.05 -24.88
C LYS A 100 2.78 19.17 -25.18
N GLU A 101 3.71 19.42 -24.29
CA GLU A 101 4.69 20.50 -24.42
C GLU A 101 5.94 20.06 -25.19
N ARG A 102 6.38 18.81 -25.03
CA ARG A 102 7.58 18.29 -25.68
C ARG A 102 7.39 18.14 -27.19
N ILE A 103 8.15 18.93 -27.95
CA ILE A 103 8.16 18.87 -29.41
C ILE A 103 9.25 17.93 -29.90
N LEU A 104 8.87 16.93 -30.72
CA LEU A 104 9.76 16.05 -31.46
C LEU A 104 9.28 15.94 -32.92
N PHE A 105 10.22 16.01 -33.86
CA PHE A 105 9.90 15.97 -35.30
C PHE A 105 8.85 17.01 -35.71
N GLY A 106 8.91 18.22 -35.14
CA GLY A 106 8.04 19.35 -35.49
C GLY A 106 6.61 19.30 -34.90
N ARG A 107 6.31 18.38 -34.00
CA ARG A 107 4.99 18.27 -33.35
C ARG A 107 5.08 17.78 -31.90
N PRO A 108 4.07 18.04 -31.05
CA PRO A 108 4.02 17.46 -29.71
C PRO A 108 4.09 15.94 -29.72
N VAL A 109 4.80 15.36 -28.74
CA VAL A 109 4.85 13.89 -28.56
C VAL A 109 3.44 13.32 -28.42
N ALA A 110 2.55 13.99 -27.70
CA ALA A 110 1.14 13.60 -27.53
C ALA A 110 0.35 13.53 -28.85
N ALA A 111 0.82 14.17 -29.94
CA ALA A 111 0.20 14.08 -31.25
C ALA A 111 0.58 12.81 -32.02
N THR A 112 1.45 11.97 -31.48
CA THR A 112 1.81 10.67 -32.07
C THR A 112 0.81 9.59 -31.68
N GLN A 113 0.44 8.73 -32.62
CA GLN A 113 -0.50 7.63 -32.36
C GLN A 113 0.02 6.68 -31.27
N SER A 114 1.33 6.41 -31.23
CA SER A 114 1.93 5.55 -30.21
C SER A 114 1.75 6.09 -28.79
N ALA A 115 1.92 7.41 -28.59
CA ALA A 115 1.68 8.05 -27.29
C ALA A 115 0.18 8.03 -26.93
N GLN A 116 -0.69 8.33 -27.88
CA GLN A 116 -2.14 8.33 -27.67
C GLN A 116 -2.67 6.95 -27.26
N ILE A 117 -2.21 5.87 -27.91
CA ILE A 117 -2.58 4.49 -27.55
C ILE A 117 -2.14 4.17 -26.12
N LYS A 118 -0.89 4.49 -25.75
CA LYS A 118 -0.39 4.27 -24.38
C LYS A 118 -1.23 5.04 -23.35
N MET A 119 -1.48 6.33 -23.57
CA MET A 119 -2.28 7.16 -22.66
C MET A 119 -3.72 6.66 -22.52
N ALA A 120 -4.36 6.27 -23.63
CA ALA A 120 -5.71 5.72 -23.59
C ALA A 120 -5.78 4.40 -22.84
N GLU A 121 -4.80 3.50 -23.02
CA GLU A 121 -4.72 2.23 -22.32
C GLU A 121 -4.48 2.44 -20.82
N MET A 122 -3.61 3.38 -20.42
CA MET A 122 -3.39 3.72 -19.02
C MET A 122 -4.67 4.29 -18.37
N ALA A 123 -5.37 5.19 -19.04
CA ALA A 123 -6.66 5.74 -18.57
C ALA A 123 -7.72 4.64 -18.40
N ARG A 124 -7.81 3.71 -19.36
CA ARG A 124 -8.72 2.56 -19.28
C ARG A 124 -8.41 1.69 -18.05
N ARG A 125 -7.14 1.36 -17.81
CA ARG A 125 -6.71 0.53 -16.67
C ARG A 125 -6.98 1.21 -15.34
N ILE A 126 -6.77 2.52 -15.23
CA ILE A 126 -7.10 3.31 -14.04
C ILE A 126 -8.61 3.27 -13.79
N THR A 127 -9.43 3.49 -14.81
CA THR A 127 -10.89 3.45 -14.69
C THR A 127 -11.39 2.09 -14.19
N LEU A 128 -10.86 0.99 -14.74
CA LEU A 128 -11.20 -0.36 -14.26
C LEU A 128 -10.79 -0.59 -12.81
N ALA A 129 -9.62 -0.10 -12.39
CA ALA A 129 -9.16 -0.17 -11.01
C ALA A 129 -10.06 0.64 -10.06
N GLN A 130 -10.52 1.83 -10.47
CA GLN A 130 -11.47 2.64 -9.70
C GLN A 130 -12.82 1.92 -9.52
N LEU A 131 -13.35 1.32 -10.58
CA LEU A 131 -14.60 0.55 -10.50
C LEU A 131 -14.46 -0.68 -9.58
N LEU A 132 -13.31 -1.36 -9.64
CA LEU A 132 -13.01 -2.51 -8.77
C LEU A 132 -13.03 -2.10 -7.29
N VAL A 133 -12.34 -1.01 -6.91
CA VAL A 133 -12.29 -0.59 -5.50
C VAL A 133 -13.61 0.02 -5.03
N LEU A 134 -14.35 0.70 -5.91
CA LEU A 134 -15.70 1.18 -5.62
C LEU A 134 -16.63 0.01 -5.28
N GLN A 135 -16.60 -1.06 -6.09
CA GLN A 135 -17.38 -2.26 -5.82
C GLN A 135 -16.94 -2.94 -4.51
N LEU A 136 -15.63 -3.01 -4.27
CA LEU A 136 -15.09 -3.55 -3.02
C LEU A 136 -15.55 -2.73 -1.80
N GLY A 137 -15.62 -1.40 -1.92
CA GLY A 137 -16.17 -0.51 -0.90
C GLY A 137 -17.63 -0.81 -0.60
N ARG A 138 -18.46 -0.96 -1.63
CA ARG A 138 -19.87 -1.34 -1.48
C ARG A 138 -20.05 -2.69 -0.77
N LEU A 139 -19.23 -3.69 -1.11
CA LEU A 139 -19.23 -4.99 -0.42
C LEU A 139 -18.82 -4.86 1.05
N LYS A 140 -17.86 -3.97 1.34
CA LYS A 140 -17.43 -3.67 2.72
C LYS A 140 -18.58 -3.03 3.52
N ASP A 141 -19.25 -2.04 2.97
CA ASP A 141 -20.39 -1.35 3.62
C ASP A 141 -21.56 -2.32 3.84
N ALA A 142 -21.79 -3.23 2.91
CA ALA A 142 -22.78 -4.29 3.04
C ALA A 142 -22.38 -5.44 4.00
N GLY A 143 -21.15 -5.43 4.55
CA GLY A 143 -20.64 -6.49 5.43
C GLY A 143 -20.37 -7.82 4.74
N THR A 144 -20.32 -7.86 3.40
CA THR A 144 -20.18 -9.09 2.59
C THR A 144 -18.80 -9.22 1.94
N MET A 145 -17.90 -8.26 2.16
CA MET A 145 -16.55 -8.26 1.62
C MET A 145 -15.73 -9.46 2.14
N GLN A 146 -15.13 -10.21 1.21
CA GLN A 146 -14.29 -11.36 1.52
C GLN A 146 -12.79 -11.01 1.44
N PRO A 147 -11.92 -11.60 2.29
CA PRO A 147 -10.47 -11.34 2.28
C PRO A 147 -9.79 -11.61 0.92
N GLN A 148 -10.30 -12.59 0.16
CA GLN A 148 -9.80 -12.93 -1.17
C GLN A 148 -10.04 -11.81 -2.18
N GLN A 149 -11.20 -11.14 -2.10
CA GLN A 149 -11.54 -10.00 -2.95
C GLN A 149 -10.60 -8.81 -2.68
N VAL A 150 -10.29 -8.57 -1.40
CA VAL A 150 -9.32 -7.55 -0.97
C VAL A 150 -7.92 -7.88 -1.51
N SER A 151 -7.49 -9.12 -1.40
CA SER A 151 -6.18 -9.56 -1.89
C SER A 151 -6.07 -9.41 -3.41
N LEU A 152 -7.12 -9.77 -4.15
CA LEU A 152 -7.21 -9.62 -5.60
C LEU A 152 -7.12 -8.14 -6.02
N ALA A 153 -7.91 -7.28 -5.38
CA ALA A 153 -7.92 -5.84 -5.68
C ALA A 153 -6.56 -5.19 -5.37
N LYS A 154 -5.96 -5.52 -4.23
CA LYS A 154 -4.62 -5.04 -3.87
C LYS A 154 -3.57 -5.47 -4.89
N TRP A 155 -3.55 -6.73 -5.29
CA TRP A 155 -2.63 -7.23 -6.29
C TRP A 155 -2.81 -6.53 -7.64
N ASN A 156 -4.06 -6.47 -8.14
CA ASN A 156 -4.38 -5.81 -9.40
C ASN A 156 -3.91 -4.34 -9.43
N ASN A 157 -4.26 -3.57 -8.40
CA ASN A 157 -4.01 -2.13 -8.40
C ASN A 157 -2.54 -1.78 -8.18
N CYS A 158 -1.82 -2.53 -7.33
CA CYS A 158 -0.38 -2.35 -7.18
C CYS A 158 0.37 -2.68 -8.48
N ARG A 159 -0.01 -3.76 -9.16
CA ARG A 159 0.58 -4.14 -10.45
C ARG A 159 0.30 -3.10 -11.51
N MET A 160 -0.96 -2.69 -11.65
CA MET A 160 -1.39 -1.64 -12.57
C MET A 160 -0.59 -0.35 -12.38
N ALA A 161 -0.43 0.11 -11.15
CA ALA A 161 0.28 1.36 -10.87
C ALA A 161 1.77 1.29 -11.24
N ILE A 162 2.44 0.17 -10.96
CA ILE A 162 3.85 -0.04 -11.33
C ILE A 162 3.99 -0.02 -12.87
N ASP A 163 3.11 -0.70 -13.59
CA ASP A 163 3.18 -0.77 -15.03
C ASP A 163 2.91 0.62 -15.65
N ILE A 164 1.92 1.37 -15.15
CA ILE A 164 1.63 2.74 -15.58
C ILE A 164 2.82 3.67 -15.29
N ALA A 165 3.41 3.61 -14.11
CA ALA A 165 4.56 4.44 -13.78
C ALA A 165 5.75 4.18 -14.73
N ARG A 166 5.98 2.92 -15.13
CA ARG A 166 7.01 2.56 -16.12
C ARG A 166 6.68 3.11 -17.50
N GLU A 167 5.43 2.99 -17.95
CA GLU A 167 4.97 3.50 -19.24
C GLU A 167 5.04 5.05 -19.28
N CYS A 168 4.67 5.74 -18.21
CA CYS A 168 4.82 7.19 -18.08
C CYS A 168 6.28 7.60 -18.19
N ARG A 169 7.18 6.94 -17.44
CA ARG A 169 8.62 7.18 -17.53
C ARG A 169 9.15 6.99 -18.96
N ASP A 170 8.68 5.97 -19.66
CA ASP A 170 9.03 5.72 -21.07
C ASP A 170 8.57 6.87 -21.99
N LEU A 171 7.34 7.38 -21.79
CA LEU A 171 6.82 8.53 -22.53
C LEU A 171 7.63 9.83 -22.31
N LEU A 172 8.24 10.01 -21.16
CA LEU A 172 9.11 11.13 -20.87
C LEU A 172 10.50 10.99 -21.52
N GLY A 173 10.88 9.83 -22.00
CA GLY A 173 12.18 9.57 -22.62
C GLY A 173 13.34 9.86 -21.67
N GLY A 174 14.33 10.65 -22.09
CA GLY A 174 15.48 11.03 -21.27
C GLY A 174 15.11 11.79 -19.98
N ALA A 175 14.05 12.60 -19.99
CA ALA A 175 13.55 13.27 -18.80
C ALA A 175 13.01 12.27 -17.74
N GLY A 176 12.54 11.11 -18.15
CA GLY A 176 11.99 10.09 -17.24
C GLY A 176 13.02 9.36 -16.36
N ILE A 177 14.32 9.63 -16.53
CA ILE A 177 15.41 9.09 -15.70
C ILE A 177 16.21 10.15 -14.96
N THR A 178 15.74 11.41 -14.99
CA THR A 178 16.30 12.52 -14.22
C THR A 178 15.47 12.82 -12.98
N THR A 179 16.04 13.51 -11.99
CA THR A 179 15.36 13.97 -10.76
C THR A 179 15.07 15.44 -10.85
#